data_9be3272299b19973c47b313acb8937b3
#
_entry.id   9be3272299b19973c47b313acb8937b3
#
_cell.length_a   1.000
_cell.length_b   1.000
_cell.length_c   1.000
_cell.angle_alpha   90.00
_cell.angle_beta   90.00
_cell.angle_gamma   90.00
#
_symmetry.space_group_name_H-M   'P 1'
#
loop_
_entity.id
_entity.type
_entity.pdbx_description
1 polymer ?
#
loop_
_entity_poly.entity_id
_entity_poly.type
_entity_poly.pdbx_seq_one_letter_code
_entity_poly.pdbx_strand_id
1 'polypeptide(L)'
;ADNFTGFKNLKVVHCDVKDIFDSMNTMLAAKKHAIEKSEPVIVHAHCVRIGNHSNSDKHEWYRDEKEIAEAKAQDPLPKFKALLLKNGFKEKDLEKIEAACKDELMTAHKAAVKAPHPTAESMYDFLIPEPYAGDKYGDGSHNEEGEEIKFITALNETLKAEFRYNEHTFIWGQDMANKEKGGIFNVSKGMQQEFGIERVFNGPIAEDYILGTANGMSRFRDDIRIVVEGAEFADYFWPAMEQYLECSHDYWRSNGAFSPNVTIRLAS
;
A
#
# COMPACT_ATOMS: atom_id res chain seq x y z
N ALA A 1 6.43 5.81 19.87
CA ALA A 1 7.46 5.11 19.07
C ALA A 1 8.62 4.59 19.94
N ASP A 2 8.93 5.25 21.05
CA ASP A 2 10.11 4.92 21.89
C ASP A 2 10.12 3.49 22.46
N ASN A 3 8.96 2.88 22.60
CA ASN A 3 8.83 1.47 23.00
C ASN A 3 9.50 0.50 22.00
N PHE A 4 9.76 0.97 20.79
CA PHE A 4 10.37 0.15 19.71
C PHE A 4 11.89 0.35 19.59
N THR A 5 12.51 1.24 20.36
CA THR A 5 13.95 1.53 20.28
C THR A 5 14.84 0.34 20.68
N GLY A 6 14.28 -0.64 21.41
CA GLY A 6 14.99 -1.85 21.82
C GLY A 6 15.03 -2.97 20.76
N PHE A 7 14.30 -2.82 19.66
CA PHE A 7 14.29 -3.81 18.58
C PHE A 7 15.56 -3.71 17.74
N LYS A 8 16.19 -4.86 17.49
CA LYS A 8 17.33 -4.93 16.55
C LYS A 8 16.83 -4.71 15.13
N ASN A 9 17.65 -4.10 14.30
CA ASN A 9 17.38 -3.84 12.88
C ASN A 9 16.12 -2.98 12.66
N LEU A 10 15.80 -2.13 13.63
CA LEU A 10 14.71 -1.15 13.54
C LEU A 10 15.21 0.20 14.03
N LYS A 11 15.16 1.19 13.17
CA LYS A 11 15.53 2.55 13.53
C LYS A 11 14.28 3.35 13.87
N VAL A 12 14.32 4.06 15.01
CA VAL A 12 13.28 5.02 15.39
C VAL A 12 13.87 6.42 15.31
N VAL A 13 13.20 7.32 14.62
CA VAL A 13 13.54 8.74 14.51
C VAL A 13 12.32 9.61 14.81
N HIS A 14 12.56 10.82 15.27
CA HIS A 14 11.52 11.81 15.56
C HIS A 14 11.65 12.98 14.62
N CYS A 15 10.55 13.61 14.23
CA CYS A 15 10.55 14.89 13.56
C CYS A 15 9.42 15.80 14.05
N ASP A 16 9.66 17.10 14.00
CA ASP A 16 8.64 18.11 14.23
C ASP A 16 8.02 18.53 12.91
N VAL A 17 6.83 17.99 12.58
CA VAL A 17 6.14 18.33 11.32
C VAL A 17 5.63 19.78 11.27
N LYS A 18 5.79 20.54 12.34
CA LYS A 18 5.55 21.99 12.33
C LYS A 18 6.72 22.77 11.71
N ASP A 19 7.85 22.08 11.46
CA ASP A 19 8.98 22.57 10.69
C ASP A 19 9.12 21.75 9.41
N ILE A 20 8.92 22.39 8.25
CA ILE A 20 8.94 21.72 6.95
C ILE A 20 10.31 21.13 6.63
N PHE A 21 11.40 21.78 7.05
CA PHE A 21 12.75 21.30 6.78
C PHE A 21 13.14 20.12 7.69
N ASP A 22 12.70 20.14 8.94
CA ASP A 22 12.91 19.01 9.84
C ASP A 22 12.17 17.78 9.32
N SER A 23 10.90 17.95 8.93
CA SER A 23 10.10 16.87 8.32
C SER A 23 10.75 16.32 7.05
N MET A 24 11.12 17.20 6.11
CA MET A 24 11.71 16.80 4.83
C MET A 24 13.05 16.09 5.02
N ASN A 25 13.93 16.65 5.84
CA ASN A 25 15.26 16.09 6.08
C ASN A 25 15.17 14.73 6.79
N THR A 26 14.28 14.62 7.79
CA THR A 26 14.06 13.36 8.51
C THR A 26 13.51 12.29 7.58
N MET A 27 12.53 12.60 6.73
CA MET A 27 11.97 11.64 5.76
C MET A 27 13.00 11.21 4.73
N LEU A 28 13.80 12.14 4.20
CA LEU A 28 14.89 11.81 3.25
C LEU A 28 15.94 10.92 3.90
N ALA A 29 16.34 11.22 5.14
CA ALA A 29 17.30 10.41 5.89
C ALA A 29 16.74 9.02 6.24
N ALA A 30 15.47 8.93 6.61
CA ALA A 30 14.79 7.67 6.88
C ALA A 30 14.72 6.79 5.63
N LYS A 31 14.29 7.37 4.49
CA LYS A 31 14.27 6.68 3.19
C LYS A 31 15.67 6.18 2.80
N LYS A 32 16.68 7.03 2.91
CA LYS A 32 18.07 6.67 2.61
C LYS A 32 18.54 5.50 3.48
N HIS A 33 18.29 5.57 4.79
CA HIS A 33 18.65 4.50 5.72
C HIS A 33 17.97 3.18 5.37
N ALA A 34 16.65 3.21 5.12
CA ALA A 34 15.90 2.01 4.76
C ALA A 34 16.45 1.31 3.51
N ILE A 35 16.85 2.09 2.49
CA ILE A 35 17.42 1.56 1.25
C ILE A 35 18.84 1.04 1.46
N GLU A 36 19.72 1.83 2.09
CA GLU A 36 21.15 1.49 2.20
C GLU A 36 21.43 0.37 3.21
N LYS A 37 20.59 0.23 4.24
CA LYS A 37 20.76 -0.75 5.31
C LYS A 37 19.80 -1.93 5.21
N SER A 38 18.81 -1.87 4.33
CA SER A 38 17.70 -2.84 4.26
C SER A 38 17.02 -3.03 5.62
N GLU A 39 16.85 -1.94 6.36
CA GLU A 39 16.28 -1.91 7.69
C GLU A 39 15.03 -1.02 7.71
N PRO A 40 13.92 -1.43 8.36
CA PRO A 40 12.76 -0.58 8.53
C PRO A 40 13.06 0.63 9.42
N VAL A 41 12.35 1.73 9.17
CA VAL A 41 12.46 2.96 9.97
C VAL A 41 11.07 3.39 10.42
N ILE A 42 10.91 3.62 11.71
CA ILE A 42 9.74 4.31 12.26
C ILE A 42 10.05 5.79 12.35
N VAL A 43 9.30 6.61 11.64
CA VAL A 43 9.34 8.06 11.79
C VAL A 43 8.17 8.48 12.68
N HIS A 44 8.48 8.92 13.89
CA HIS A 44 7.50 9.49 14.82
C HIS A 44 7.36 10.98 14.57
N ALA A 45 6.31 11.34 13.86
CA ALA A 45 6.02 12.72 13.48
C ALA A 45 5.20 13.42 14.59
N HIS A 46 5.79 14.45 15.23
CA HIS A 46 5.11 15.27 16.23
C HIS A 46 4.28 16.35 15.53
N CYS A 47 2.98 16.14 15.46
CA CYS A 47 2.04 17.05 14.81
C CYS A 47 1.07 17.69 15.80
N VAL A 48 0.40 18.75 15.35
CA VAL A 48 -0.69 19.40 16.04
C VAL A 48 -1.95 19.39 15.18
N ARG A 49 -3.07 19.04 15.76
CA ARG A 49 -4.36 19.14 15.09
C ARG A 49 -4.94 20.53 15.30
N ILE A 50 -4.99 21.35 14.27
CA ILE A 50 -5.48 22.73 14.31
C ILE A 50 -6.98 22.86 14.05
N GLY A 51 -7.60 21.84 13.44
CA GLY A 51 -9.04 21.81 13.14
C GLY A 51 -9.78 20.70 13.87
N ASN A 52 -11.05 20.51 13.49
CA ASN A 52 -11.88 19.39 13.95
C ASN A 52 -11.32 18.06 13.48
N HIS A 53 -11.69 16.96 14.14
CA HIS A 53 -11.33 15.61 13.72
C HIS A 53 -11.98 15.23 12.37
N SER A 54 -13.23 15.64 12.19
CA SER A 54 -14.03 15.38 10.99
C SER A 54 -15.05 16.51 10.76
N ASN A 55 -15.79 16.46 9.67
CA ASN A 55 -16.87 17.42 9.41
C ASN A 55 -18.02 17.35 10.41
N SER A 56 -18.19 16.22 11.08
CA SER A 56 -19.22 16.01 12.13
C SER A 56 -18.72 16.32 13.52
N ASP A 57 -17.42 16.63 13.68
CA ASP A 57 -16.81 16.95 14.97
C ASP A 57 -16.87 18.45 15.27
N LYS A 58 -16.90 18.74 16.56
CA LYS A 58 -16.77 20.08 17.12
C LYS A 58 -15.79 20.05 18.28
N HIS A 59 -14.51 20.38 18.00
CA HIS A 59 -13.47 20.27 19.01
C HIS A 59 -13.63 21.26 20.19
N GLU A 60 -14.44 22.31 20.02
CA GLU A 60 -14.81 23.23 21.11
C GLU A 60 -15.63 22.54 22.22
N TRP A 61 -16.17 21.36 21.98
CA TRP A 61 -16.90 20.60 23.01
C TRP A 61 -15.98 19.88 24.00
N TYR A 62 -14.72 19.63 23.63
CA TYR A 62 -13.77 18.86 24.43
C TYR A 62 -12.37 19.50 24.54
N ARG A 63 -12.14 20.65 23.90
CA ARG A 63 -10.91 21.44 24.02
C ARG A 63 -11.27 22.85 24.45
N ASP A 64 -10.51 23.40 25.38
CA ASP A 64 -10.71 24.78 25.80
C ASP A 64 -10.15 25.77 24.77
N GLU A 65 -10.57 27.04 24.90
CA GLU A 65 -10.17 28.11 23.98
C GLU A 65 -8.66 28.32 23.91
N LYS A 66 -7.99 28.17 25.07
CA LYS A 66 -6.55 28.34 25.17
C LYS A 66 -5.82 27.24 24.40
N GLU A 67 -6.23 25.98 24.57
CA GLU A 67 -5.68 24.84 23.87
C GLU A 67 -5.85 24.98 22.35
N ILE A 68 -7.03 25.45 21.90
CA ILE A 68 -7.31 25.69 20.48
C ILE A 68 -6.42 26.82 19.94
N ALA A 69 -6.26 27.91 20.67
CA ALA A 69 -5.41 29.03 20.29
C ALA A 69 -3.93 28.63 20.21
N GLU A 70 -3.44 27.86 21.19
CA GLU A 70 -2.08 27.32 21.21
C GLU A 70 -1.84 26.36 20.00
N ALA A 71 -2.83 25.53 19.66
CA ALA A 71 -2.75 24.66 18.49
C ALA A 71 -2.66 25.48 17.19
N LYS A 72 -3.52 26.47 17.02
CA LYS A 72 -3.51 27.37 15.83
C LYS A 72 -2.20 28.16 15.71
N ALA A 73 -1.62 28.59 16.81
CA ALA A 73 -0.33 29.30 16.81
C ALA A 73 0.84 28.40 16.35
N GLN A 74 0.66 27.09 16.33
CA GLN A 74 1.64 26.12 15.86
C GLN A 74 1.49 25.74 14.38
N ASP A 75 0.56 26.35 13.65
CA ASP A 75 0.36 26.12 12.23
C ASP A 75 1.69 26.30 11.46
N PRO A 76 2.15 25.29 10.70
CA PRO A 76 3.38 25.36 9.93
C PRO A 76 3.32 26.35 8.75
N LEU A 77 2.15 26.61 8.15
CA LEU A 77 2.03 27.44 6.95
C LEU A 77 2.45 28.89 7.18
N PRO A 78 1.95 29.62 8.20
CA PRO A 78 2.40 30.98 8.49
C PRO A 78 3.89 31.07 8.81
N LYS A 79 4.42 30.06 9.53
CA LYS A 79 5.84 29.97 9.88
C LYS A 79 6.70 29.81 8.62
N PHE A 80 6.28 28.94 7.70
CA PHE A 80 6.98 28.73 6.44
C PHE A 80 6.93 29.97 5.56
N LYS A 81 5.76 30.63 5.44
CA LYS A 81 5.63 31.89 4.72
C LYS A 81 6.60 32.96 5.28
N ALA A 82 6.65 33.12 6.58
CA ALA A 82 7.58 34.07 7.22
C ALA A 82 9.05 33.73 6.90
N LEU A 83 9.39 32.45 6.88
CA LEU A 83 10.74 31.99 6.53
C LEU A 83 11.09 32.28 5.07
N LEU A 84 10.17 32.09 4.15
CA LEU A 84 10.36 32.41 2.72
C LEU A 84 10.60 33.92 2.54
N LEU A 85 9.79 34.76 3.18
CA LEU A 85 9.97 36.23 3.14
C LEU A 85 11.33 36.65 3.70
N LYS A 86 11.76 36.07 4.81
CA LYS A 86 13.08 36.30 5.41
C LYS A 86 14.22 35.92 4.47
N ASN A 87 14.03 34.92 3.61
CA ASN A 87 15.00 34.45 2.64
C ASN A 87 14.88 35.11 1.26
N GLY A 88 14.20 36.25 1.15
CA GLY A 88 14.18 37.09 -0.04
C GLY A 88 13.07 36.80 -1.05
N PHE A 89 12.17 35.89 -0.75
CA PHE A 89 10.93 35.73 -1.54
C PHE A 89 10.05 36.95 -1.35
N LYS A 90 9.37 37.38 -2.41
CA LYS A 90 8.50 38.55 -2.38
C LYS A 90 7.08 38.13 -2.01
N GLU A 91 6.44 38.85 -1.11
CA GLU A 91 5.05 38.58 -0.71
C GLU A 91 4.11 38.48 -1.92
N LYS A 92 4.23 39.41 -2.87
CA LYS A 92 3.45 39.40 -4.11
C LYS A 92 3.57 38.10 -4.92
N ASP A 93 4.70 37.40 -4.85
CA ASP A 93 4.88 36.14 -5.58
C ASP A 93 4.23 34.97 -4.80
N LEU A 94 4.27 35.02 -3.48
CA LEU A 94 3.55 34.05 -2.64
C LEU A 94 2.02 34.23 -2.77
N GLU A 95 1.53 35.46 -2.77
CA GLU A 95 0.11 35.77 -3.02
C GLU A 95 -0.38 35.25 -4.38
N LYS A 96 0.45 35.36 -5.42
CA LYS A 96 0.12 34.79 -6.74
C LYS A 96 -0.02 33.27 -6.68
N ILE A 97 0.86 32.59 -5.95
CA ILE A 97 0.79 31.12 -5.78
C ILE A 97 -0.50 30.77 -5.04
N GLU A 98 -0.78 31.44 -3.92
CA GLU A 98 -2.00 31.22 -3.14
C GLU A 98 -3.27 31.46 -4.00
N ALA A 99 -3.29 32.52 -4.79
CA ALA A 99 -4.40 32.84 -5.69
C ALA A 99 -4.58 31.78 -6.78
N ALA A 100 -3.48 31.34 -7.40
CA ALA A 100 -3.51 30.30 -8.43
C ALA A 100 -4.04 28.97 -7.88
N CYS A 101 -3.56 28.52 -6.70
CA CYS A 101 -4.06 27.32 -6.04
C CYS A 101 -5.55 27.42 -5.70
N LYS A 102 -5.98 28.59 -5.20
CA LYS A 102 -7.39 28.83 -4.89
C LYS A 102 -8.27 28.81 -6.14
N ASP A 103 -7.81 29.38 -7.24
CA ASP A 103 -8.55 29.38 -8.50
C ASP A 103 -8.68 27.98 -9.09
N GLU A 104 -7.60 27.17 -9.04
CA GLU A 104 -7.61 25.77 -9.43
C GLU A 104 -8.62 24.95 -8.62
N LEU A 105 -8.58 25.07 -7.29
CA LEU A 105 -9.53 24.41 -6.38
C LEU A 105 -10.97 24.83 -6.66
N MET A 106 -11.22 26.12 -6.85
CA MET A 106 -12.57 26.62 -7.15
C MET A 106 -13.07 26.18 -8.51
N THR A 107 -12.17 26.06 -9.48
CA THR A 107 -12.51 25.52 -10.81
C THR A 107 -12.88 24.05 -10.74
N ALA A 108 -12.08 23.23 -10.05
CA ALA A 108 -12.37 21.83 -9.81
C ALA A 108 -13.70 21.64 -9.04
N HIS A 109 -13.91 22.43 -7.99
CA HIS A 109 -15.17 22.41 -7.23
C HIS A 109 -16.38 22.72 -8.11
N LYS A 110 -16.33 23.80 -8.91
CA LYS A 110 -17.42 24.15 -9.82
C LYS A 110 -17.68 23.07 -10.87
N ALA A 111 -16.64 22.41 -11.36
CA ALA A 111 -16.77 21.29 -12.28
C ALA A 111 -17.46 20.09 -11.60
N ALA A 112 -17.03 19.75 -10.39
CA ALA A 112 -17.64 18.66 -9.62
C ALA A 112 -19.12 18.91 -9.30
N VAL A 113 -19.48 20.13 -8.90
CA VAL A 113 -20.89 20.51 -8.62
C VAL A 113 -21.76 20.44 -9.88
N LYS A 114 -21.19 20.70 -11.06
CA LYS A 114 -21.93 20.63 -12.34
C LYS A 114 -21.94 19.24 -12.97
N ALA A 115 -21.12 18.32 -12.46
CA ALA A 115 -21.09 16.97 -12.98
C ALA A 115 -22.47 16.28 -12.79
N PRO A 116 -22.89 15.42 -13.73
CA PRO A 116 -24.10 14.65 -13.56
C PRO A 116 -24.01 13.76 -12.32
N HIS A 117 -25.14 13.56 -11.66
CA HIS A 117 -25.21 12.60 -10.56
C HIS A 117 -24.94 11.19 -11.07
N PRO A 118 -24.27 10.33 -10.26
CA PRO A 118 -24.12 8.93 -10.58
C PRO A 118 -25.49 8.27 -10.85
N THR A 119 -25.54 7.37 -11.83
CA THR A 119 -26.73 6.55 -12.08
C THR A 119 -26.69 5.27 -11.25
N ALA A 120 -27.82 4.57 -11.13
CA ALA A 120 -27.85 3.28 -10.43
C ALA A 120 -26.93 2.25 -11.09
N GLU A 121 -26.81 2.30 -12.40
CA GLU A 121 -25.94 1.43 -13.19
C GLU A 121 -24.47 1.67 -12.88
N SER A 122 -24.08 2.93 -12.68
CA SER A 122 -22.67 3.31 -12.37
C SER A 122 -22.17 2.76 -11.04
N MET A 123 -23.04 2.22 -10.18
CA MET A 123 -22.63 1.50 -8.96
C MET A 123 -21.76 0.27 -9.24
N TYR A 124 -21.86 -0.28 -10.43
CA TYR A 124 -21.12 -1.48 -10.84
C TYR A 124 -19.84 -1.16 -11.62
N ASP A 125 -19.59 0.13 -11.90
CA ASP A 125 -18.40 0.56 -12.61
C ASP A 125 -17.12 0.28 -11.75
N PHE A 126 -16.11 -0.26 -12.38
CA PHE A 126 -14.81 -0.52 -11.76
C PHE A 126 -14.83 -1.43 -10.52
N LEU A 127 -15.86 -2.25 -10.32
CA LEU A 127 -15.89 -3.24 -9.24
C LEU A 127 -14.93 -4.40 -9.52
N ILE A 128 -14.89 -4.85 -10.76
CA ILE A 128 -14.04 -5.96 -11.21
C ILE A 128 -13.29 -5.49 -12.45
N PRO A 129 -11.96 -5.61 -12.49
CA PRO A 129 -11.20 -5.31 -13.70
C PRO A 129 -11.61 -6.26 -14.83
N GLU A 130 -11.43 -5.81 -16.06
CA GLU A 130 -11.63 -6.68 -17.22
C GLU A 130 -10.77 -7.96 -17.09
N PRO A 131 -11.31 -9.12 -17.42
CA PRO A 131 -10.55 -10.35 -17.36
C PRO A 131 -9.26 -10.20 -18.17
N TYR A 132 -8.16 -10.64 -17.57
CA TYR A 132 -6.89 -10.65 -18.29
C TYR A 132 -6.97 -11.61 -19.48
N ALA A 133 -7.16 -11.06 -20.67
CA ALA A 133 -7.04 -11.79 -21.91
C ALA A 133 -5.56 -11.99 -22.24
N GLY A 134 -4.92 -12.92 -21.54
CA GLY A 134 -3.49 -13.18 -21.72
C GLY A 134 -3.23 -14.06 -22.92
N ASP A 135 -2.72 -13.50 -23.98
CA ASP A 135 -2.21 -14.25 -25.15
C ASP A 135 -1.02 -15.16 -24.81
N LYS A 136 -0.49 -15.04 -23.58
CA LYS A 136 0.75 -15.67 -23.15
C LYS A 136 0.60 -17.12 -22.67
N TYR A 137 -0.57 -17.51 -22.24
CA TYR A 137 -0.85 -18.82 -21.65
C TYR A 137 -1.82 -19.66 -22.49
N GLY A 138 -2.06 -19.24 -23.74
CA GLY A 138 -3.03 -19.88 -24.61
C GLY A 138 -4.48 -19.47 -24.30
N ASP A 139 -5.38 -19.92 -25.13
CA ASP A 139 -6.81 -19.62 -25.07
C ASP A 139 -7.59 -20.48 -24.05
N GLY A 140 -6.89 -21.24 -23.20
CA GLY A 140 -7.50 -22.20 -22.27
C GLY A 140 -7.99 -23.46 -22.96
N SER A 141 -7.67 -23.67 -24.24
CA SER A 141 -7.99 -24.92 -24.94
C SER A 141 -7.24 -26.08 -24.27
N HIS A 142 -7.94 -27.18 -24.05
CA HIS A 142 -7.37 -28.40 -23.49
C HIS A 142 -6.63 -29.17 -24.56
N ASN A 143 -5.40 -29.57 -24.29
CA ASN A 143 -4.76 -30.65 -25.04
C ASN A 143 -5.15 -31.98 -24.37
N GLU A 144 -6.06 -32.71 -24.99
CA GLU A 144 -6.52 -34.01 -24.51
C GLU A 144 -5.43 -35.11 -24.54
N GLU A 145 -4.29 -34.83 -25.18
CA GLU A 145 -3.16 -35.76 -25.33
C GLU A 145 -2.09 -35.63 -24.22
N GLY A 146 -2.32 -34.84 -23.21
CA GLY A 146 -1.38 -34.62 -22.10
C GLY A 146 -1.32 -35.82 -21.14
N GLU A 147 -0.20 -35.93 -20.40
CA GLU A 147 -0.10 -36.87 -19.29
C GLU A 147 -1.03 -36.47 -18.12
N GLU A 148 -1.70 -37.46 -17.55
CA GLU A 148 -2.44 -37.25 -16.29
C GLU A 148 -1.46 -36.95 -15.14
N ILE A 149 -1.56 -35.76 -14.56
CA ILE A 149 -0.77 -35.34 -13.40
C ILE A 149 -1.68 -34.97 -12.24
N LYS A 150 -1.13 -35.03 -11.01
CA LYS A 150 -1.86 -34.57 -9.84
C LYS A 150 -2.09 -33.06 -9.91
N PHE A 151 -3.25 -32.60 -9.51
CA PHE A 151 -3.59 -31.18 -9.46
C PHE A 151 -2.52 -30.33 -8.74
N ILE A 152 -2.00 -30.83 -7.61
CA ILE A 152 -0.92 -30.17 -6.85
C ILE A 152 0.37 -30.03 -7.68
N THR A 153 0.69 -31.00 -8.53
CA THR A 153 1.84 -30.93 -9.44
C THR A 153 1.62 -29.88 -10.50
N ALA A 154 0.42 -29.82 -11.07
CA ALA A 154 0.05 -28.78 -12.03
C ALA A 154 0.19 -27.38 -11.43
N LEU A 155 -0.30 -27.15 -10.22
CA LEU A 155 -0.15 -25.88 -9.52
C LEU A 155 1.33 -25.52 -9.29
N ASN A 156 2.15 -26.46 -8.83
CA ASN A 156 3.58 -26.24 -8.61
C ASN A 156 4.31 -25.86 -9.89
N GLU A 157 4.07 -26.60 -10.97
CA GLU A 157 4.72 -26.34 -12.25
C GLU A 157 4.24 -25.02 -12.89
N THR A 158 2.96 -24.68 -12.72
CA THR A 158 2.43 -23.38 -13.17
C THR A 158 3.10 -22.21 -12.42
N LEU A 159 3.23 -22.31 -11.09
CA LEU A 159 3.93 -21.31 -10.32
C LEU A 159 5.40 -21.17 -10.73
N LYS A 160 6.10 -22.29 -10.92
CA LYS A 160 7.50 -22.26 -11.39
C LYS A 160 7.61 -21.64 -12.80
N ALA A 161 6.68 -21.94 -13.69
CA ALA A 161 6.65 -21.35 -15.02
C ALA A 161 6.51 -19.84 -14.95
N GLU A 162 5.58 -19.32 -14.11
CA GLU A 162 5.42 -17.88 -13.91
C GLU A 162 6.69 -17.25 -13.33
N PHE A 163 7.33 -17.87 -12.35
CA PHE A 163 8.57 -17.39 -11.76
C PHE A 163 9.76 -17.35 -12.71
N ARG A 164 9.83 -18.28 -13.65
CA ARG A 164 10.84 -18.28 -14.74
C ARG A 164 10.54 -17.21 -15.79
N TYR A 165 9.27 -16.98 -16.04
CA TYR A 165 8.82 -16.00 -17.02
C TYR A 165 8.99 -14.56 -16.54
N ASN A 166 8.67 -14.27 -15.28
CA ASN A 166 8.70 -12.92 -14.70
C ASN A 166 9.56 -12.91 -13.44
N GLU A 167 10.72 -12.24 -13.50
CA GLU A 167 11.63 -12.10 -12.37
C GLU A 167 11.05 -11.30 -11.19
N HIS A 168 9.97 -10.53 -11.43
CA HIS A 168 9.24 -9.77 -10.41
C HIS A 168 8.02 -10.52 -9.86
N THR A 169 8.02 -11.84 -9.95
CA THR A 169 7.03 -12.70 -9.30
C THR A 169 7.53 -13.12 -7.92
N PHE A 170 6.67 -12.97 -6.91
CA PHE A 170 6.96 -13.26 -5.50
C PHE A 170 5.88 -14.15 -4.91
N ILE A 171 6.25 -15.01 -3.98
CA ILE A 171 5.29 -15.82 -3.21
C ILE A 171 5.70 -15.86 -1.74
N TRP A 172 4.75 -15.61 -0.87
CA TRP A 172 4.93 -15.81 0.57
C TRP A 172 3.62 -16.17 1.26
N GLY A 173 3.76 -16.65 2.47
CA GLY A 173 2.66 -17.08 3.31
C GLY A 173 3.19 -17.90 4.47
N GLN A 174 2.31 -18.64 5.11
CA GLN A 174 2.67 -19.51 6.22
C GLN A 174 3.25 -20.81 5.66
N ASP A 175 4.45 -21.18 6.12
CA ASP A 175 5.17 -22.41 5.75
C ASP A 175 5.46 -22.60 4.24
N MET A 176 5.45 -21.52 3.46
CA MET A 176 5.65 -21.56 2.01
C MET A 176 7.08 -21.94 1.60
N ALA A 177 8.07 -21.56 2.39
CA ALA A 177 9.47 -21.70 2.07
C ALA A 177 10.15 -22.70 3.01
N ASN A 178 10.21 -23.94 2.59
CA ASN A 178 10.87 -25.02 3.32
C ASN A 178 11.66 -25.90 2.34
N LYS A 179 12.81 -26.39 2.77
CA LYS A 179 13.66 -27.26 1.93
C LYS A 179 12.99 -28.58 1.56
N GLU A 180 12.16 -29.12 2.43
CA GLU A 180 11.55 -30.44 2.25
C GLU A 180 10.07 -30.38 1.90
N LYS A 181 9.42 -29.30 2.29
CA LYS A 181 7.99 -29.07 2.08
C LYS A 181 7.79 -27.73 1.39
N GLY A 182 6.70 -27.56 0.71
CA GLY A 182 6.29 -26.30 0.09
C GLY A 182 4.85 -25.97 0.45
N GLY A 183 4.64 -25.29 1.58
CA GLY A 183 3.33 -25.12 2.16
C GLY A 183 2.73 -26.42 2.70
N ILE A 184 1.52 -26.36 3.23
CA ILE A 184 0.84 -27.52 3.82
C ILE A 184 0.65 -28.64 2.81
N PHE A 185 0.31 -28.31 1.56
CA PHE A 185 0.04 -29.25 0.49
C PHE A 185 1.16 -29.35 -0.55
N ASN A 186 2.37 -28.90 -0.26
CA ASN A 186 3.54 -28.96 -1.13
C ASN A 186 3.43 -28.17 -2.45
N VAL A 187 2.55 -27.17 -2.55
CA VAL A 187 2.39 -26.38 -3.77
C VAL A 187 3.66 -25.63 -4.14
N SER A 188 4.37 -25.06 -3.17
CA SER A 188 5.63 -24.34 -3.38
C SER A 188 6.89 -25.18 -3.24
N LYS A 189 6.76 -26.51 -3.24
CA LYS A 189 7.91 -27.42 -3.07
C LYS A 189 8.98 -27.17 -4.12
N GLY A 190 10.23 -26.98 -3.64
CA GLY A 190 11.39 -26.76 -4.48
C GLY A 190 11.53 -25.33 -5.02
N MET A 191 10.53 -24.46 -4.81
CA MET A 191 10.56 -23.12 -5.35
C MET A 191 11.62 -22.22 -4.70
N GLN A 192 11.79 -22.30 -3.36
CA GLN A 192 12.82 -21.50 -2.70
C GLN A 192 14.23 -21.89 -3.12
N GLN A 193 14.47 -23.18 -3.38
CA GLN A 193 15.76 -23.68 -3.88
C GLN A 193 16.06 -23.18 -5.29
N GLU A 194 15.03 -23.06 -6.14
CA GLU A 194 15.18 -22.63 -7.52
C GLU A 194 15.25 -21.11 -7.65
N PHE A 195 14.41 -20.37 -6.91
CA PHE A 195 14.20 -18.93 -7.12
C PHE A 195 14.76 -18.03 -5.99
N GLY A 196 15.25 -18.63 -4.92
CA GLY A 196 15.87 -17.92 -3.80
C GLY A 196 14.89 -17.42 -2.73
N ILE A 197 15.45 -17.11 -1.56
CA ILE A 197 14.71 -16.63 -0.39
C ILE A 197 14.10 -15.24 -0.60
N GLU A 198 14.67 -14.46 -1.50
CA GLU A 198 14.18 -13.11 -1.79
C GLU A 198 12.85 -13.09 -2.55
N ARG A 199 12.54 -14.18 -3.24
CA ARG A 199 11.30 -14.33 -4.02
C ARG A 199 10.31 -15.33 -3.42
N VAL A 200 10.81 -16.30 -2.65
CA VAL A 200 10.00 -17.37 -2.03
C VAL A 200 10.35 -17.42 -0.55
N PHE A 201 9.47 -16.91 0.31
CA PHE A 201 9.76 -16.77 1.73
C PHE A 201 8.56 -17.01 2.63
N ASN A 202 8.82 -17.24 3.91
CA ASN A 202 7.76 -17.39 4.92
C ASN A 202 7.34 -16.01 5.44
N GLY A 203 6.04 -15.81 5.57
CA GLY A 203 5.45 -14.74 6.38
C GLY A 203 5.24 -15.22 7.82
N PRO A 204 4.99 -14.28 8.76
CA PRO A 204 4.52 -14.65 10.09
C PRO A 204 3.09 -15.23 9.99
N ILE A 205 2.64 -15.91 11.06
CA ILE A 205 1.23 -16.29 11.20
C ILE A 205 0.44 -15.02 11.57
N ALA A 206 0.16 -14.23 10.56
CA ALA A 206 -0.58 -12.98 10.64
C ALA A 206 -1.15 -12.68 9.24
N GLU A 207 -2.37 -13.08 9.00
CA GLU A 207 -3.02 -13.05 7.68
C GLU A 207 -3.18 -11.62 7.16
N ASP A 208 -3.51 -10.69 8.03
CA ASP A 208 -3.59 -9.25 7.73
C ASP A 208 -2.23 -8.67 7.28
N TYR A 209 -1.14 -9.09 7.91
CA TYR A 209 0.22 -8.73 7.48
C TYR A 209 0.54 -9.33 6.11
N ILE A 210 0.22 -10.60 5.89
CA ILE A 210 0.51 -11.30 4.62
C ILE A 210 -0.17 -10.58 3.46
N LEU A 211 -1.46 -10.29 3.57
CA LEU A 211 -2.21 -9.64 2.50
C LEU A 211 -1.93 -8.12 2.43
N GLY A 212 -1.77 -7.46 3.57
CA GLY A 212 -1.47 -6.03 3.61
C GLY A 212 -0.12 -5.69 2.97
N THR A 213 0.91 -6.52 3.20
CA THR A 213 2.21 -6.36 2.53
C THR A 213 2.12 -6.64 1.04
N ALA A 214 1.30 -7.61 0.61
CA ALA A 214 1.05 -7.87 -0.80
C ALA A 214 0.38 -6.68 -1.49
N ASN A 215 -0.66 -6.13 -0.89
CA ASN A 215 -1.32 -4.94 -1.39
C ASN A 215 -0.34 -3.76 -1.53
N GLY A 216 0.44 -3.48 -0.48
CA GLY A 216 1.44 -2.41 -0.52
C GLY A 216 2.52 -2.62 -1.59
N MET A 217 3.03 -3.85 -1.75
CA MET A 217 4.05 -4.18 -2.73
C MET A 217 3.52 -4.10 -4.17
N SER A 218 2.28 -4.50 -4.41
CA SER A 218 1.65 -4.45 -5.75
C SER A 218 1.55 -3.03 -6.30
N ARG A 219 1.51 -2.03 -5.42
CA ARG A 219 1.45 -0.60 -5.79
C ARG A 219 2.79 0.00 -6.21
N PHE A 220 3.88 -0.73 -6.03
CA PHE A 220 5.22 -0.23 -6.34
C PHE A 220 5.53 -0.22 -7.84
N ARG A 221 5.07 -1.27 -8.57
CA ARG A 221 5.30 -1.42 -10.02
C ARG A 221 4.20 -2.30 -10.64
N ASP A 222 3.83 -2.01 -11.87
CA ASP A 222 2.76 -2.72 -12.59
C ASP A 222 3.15 -4.14 -13.03
N ASP A 223 4.45 -4.45 -13.11
CA ASP A 223 4.97 -5.75 -13.54
C ASP A 223 5.24 -6.72 -12.37
N ILE A 224 5.01 -6.30 -11.13
CA ILE A 224 5.06 -7.20 -9.97
C ILE A 224 3.85 -8.14 -9.99
N ARG A 225 4.13 -9.43 -9.77
CA ARG A 225 3.12 -10.47 -9.58
C ARG A 225 3.30 -11.07 -8.21
N ILE A 226 2.24 -11.12 -7.44
CA ILE A 226 2.29 -11.57 -6.05
C ILE A 226 1.33 -12.72 -5.86
N VAL A 227 1.84 -13.78 -5.25
CA VAL A 227 1.03 -14.88 -4.75
C VAL A 227 1.17 -14.92 -3.24
N VAL A 228 0.07 -14.87 -2.52
CA VAL A 228 0.07 -15.07 -1.07
C VAL A 228 -0.73 -16.30 -0.71
N GLU A 229 -0.27 -17.02 0.29
CA GLU A 229 -0.94 -18.23 0.77
C GLU A 229 -1.38 -18.08 2.21
N GLY A 230 -2.68 -18.29 2.45
CA GLY A 230 -3.23 -18.64 3.75
C GLY A 230 -3.05 -20.15 3.94
N ALA A 231 -2.35 -20.54 4.99
CA ALA A 231 -1.88 -21.92 5.18
C ALA A 231 -2.99 -22.95 5.45
N GLU A 232 -4.18 -22.49 5.78
CA GLU A 232 -5.31 -23.34 6.14
C GLU A 232 -6.58 -22.91 5.41
N PHE A 233 -7.74 -23.34 5.90
CA PHE A 233 -9.03 -23.09 5.30
C PHE A 233 -9.37 -21.59 5.25
N ALA A 234 -10.24 -21.22 4.36
CA ALA A 234 -10.60 -19.82 4.09
C ALA A 234 -11.09 -19.04 5.34
N ASP A 235 -11.68 -19.72 6.31
CA ASP A 235 -12.15 -19.14 7.56
C ASP A 235 -11.00 -18.64 8.46
N TYR A 236 -9.83 -19.29 8.42
CA TYR A 236 -8.62 -18.80 9.11
C TYR A 236 -8.02 -17.54 8.45
N PHE A 237 -8.40 -17.27 7.21
CA PHE A 237 -7.96 -16.04 6.53
C PHE A 237 -8.82 -14.82 6.88
N TRP A 238 -9.86 -15.00 7.69
CA TRP A 238 -10.77 -13.92 8.09
C TRP A 238 -10.09 -12.69 8.68
N PRO A 239 -9.01 -12.77 9.50
CA PRO A 239 -8.30 -11.59 9.97
C PRO A 239 -7.77 -10.68 8.86
N ALA A 240 -7.53 -11.22 7.67
CA ALA A 240 -7.09 -10.44 6.50
C ALA A 240 -8.25 -9.79 5.70
N MET A 241 -9.49 -9.94 6.13
CA MET A 241 -10.65 -9.48 5.34
C MET A 241 -10.63 -7.98 5.05
N GLU A 242 -10.17 -7.17 6.00
CA GLU A 242 -10.02 -5.72 5.79
C GLU A 242 -9.02 -5.44 4.65
N GLN A 243 -7.87 -6.09 4.65
CA GLN A 243 -6.87 -5.96 3.60
C GLN A 243 -7.36 -6.51 2.25
N TYR A 244 -8.18 -7.55 2.27
CA TYR A 244 -8.84 -8.06 1.07
C TYR A 244 -9.79 -7.02 0.47
N LEU A 245 -10.60 -6.37 1.30
CA LEU A 245 -11.49 -5.29 0.86
C LEU A 245 -10.70 -4.10 0.30
N GLU A 246 -9.58 -3.73 0.93
CA GLU A 246 -8.71 -2.68 0.40
C GLU A 246 -8.17 -3.03 -0.98
N CYS A 247 -7.67 -4.26 -1.20
CA CYS A 247 -7.23 -4.74 -2.51
C CYS A 247 -8.35 -4.67 -3.56
N SER A 248 -9.54 -5.14 -3.22
CA SER A 248 -10.68 -5.17 -4.14
C SER A 248 -11.17 -3.77 -4.51
N HIS A 249 -11.07 -2.82 -3.58
CA HIS A 249 -11.49 -1.44 -3.78
C HIS A 249 -10.48 -0.57 -4.51
N ASP A 250 -9.23 -0.98 -4.63
CA ASP A 250 -8.20 -0.18 -5.29
C ASP A 250 -8.53 0.10 -6.76
N TYR A 251 -9.12 -0.84 -7.46
CA TYR A 251 -9.57 -0.64 -8.84
C TYR A 251 -10.69 0.40 -8.92
N TRP A 252 -11.67 0.29 -8.04
CA TRP A 252 -12.76 1.27 -7.95
C TRP A 252 -12.26 2.66 -7.51
N ARG A 253 -11.46 2.74 -6.45
CA ARG A 253 -10.91 4.01 -5.94
C ARG A 253 -10.05 4.76 -6.95
N SER A 254 -9.35 4.03 -7.79
CA SER A 254 -8.51 4.59 -8.84
C SER A 254 -9.26 4.87 -10.14
N ASN A 255 -10.59 4.71 -10.14
CA ASN A 255 -11.42 4.85 -11.35
C ASN A 255 -10.92 3.97 -12.51
N GLY A 256 -10.58 2.73 -12.21
CA GLY A 256 -10.07 1.75 -13.17
C GLY A 256 -8.59 1.89 -13.54
N ALA A 257 -7.88 2.85 -12.94
CA ALA A 257 -6.48 3.09 -13.31
C ALA A 257 -5.48 2.11 -12.69
N PHE A 258 -5.83 1.45 -11.59
CA PHE A 258 -4.96 0.52 -10.89
C PHE A 258 -5.71 -0.72 -10.42
N SER A 259 -5.15 -1.89 -10.70
CA SER A 259 -5.62 -3.19 -10.20
C SER A 259 -4.45 -3.91 -9.52
N PRO A 260 -4.57 -4.30 -8.24
CA PRO A 260 -3.52 -5.05 -7.56
C PRO A 260 -3.27 -6.41 -8.23
N ASN A 261 -2.02 -6.68 -8.56
CA ASN A 261 -1.60 -7.97 -9.12
C ASN A 261 -1.32 -8.98 -7.99
N VAL A 262 -2.33 -9.26 -7.19
CA VAL A 262 -2.26 -10.16 -6.04
C VAL A 262 -3.16 -11.36 -6.26
N THR A 263 -2.58 -12.54 -6.24
CA THR A 263 -3.30 -13.82 -6.22
C THR A 263 -3.30 -14.36 -4.81
N ILE A 264 -4.47 -14.56 -4.25
CA ILE A 264 -4.65 -15.14 -2.92
C ILE A 264 -4.96 -16.62 -3.11
N ARG A 265 -4.09 -17.47 -2.57
CA ARG A 265 -4.30 -18.90 -2.56
C ARG A 265 -4.74 -19.35 -1.17
N LEU A 266 -5.93 -19.90 -1.09
CA LEU A 266 -6.45 -20.52 0.11
C LEU A 266 -6.40 -22.05 -0.09
N ALA A 267 -5.75 -22.72 0.85
CA ALA A 267 -5.74 -24.17 0.88
C ALA A 267 -7.09 -24.69 1.37
N SER A 268 -7.64 -25.73 0.77
CA SER A 268 -8.90 -26.37 1.17
C SER A 268 -8.81 -27.90 1.04
#